data_d7cf5261103539ab00db5bc37fbc134d
#
_entry.id   d7cf5261103539ab00db5bc37fbc134d
#
_cell.length_a   1.000
_cell.length_b   1.000
_cell.length_c   1.000
_cell.angle_alpha   90.00
_cell.angle_beta   90.00
_cell.angle_gamma   90.00
#
_symmetry.space_group_name_H-M   'P 1'
#
loop_
_entity.id
_entity.type
_entity.pdbx_description
1 polymer ?
#
loop_
_entity_poly.entity_id
_entity_poly.type
_entity_poly.pdbx_seq_one_letter_code
_entity_poly.pdbx_strand_id
1 'polypeptide(L)'
;PKLDVVYYDPPYNKHPYNIYYFMLDIIHDWDKTQEIPASYRGQPKSRTKSAYNSKVHAKKALQELIENTHSTYMILSYNDGGIISIPELDTLLLENSKSVKKIPIDHKTYNRLKGISNYKREGEYKPVKEYLYVVEMNA
;
A
#
# COMPACT_ATOMS: atom_id res chain seq x y z
N PRO A 1 22.36 -2.08 13.48
CA PRO A 1 22.26 -3.54 13.61
C PRO A 1 21.45 -4.10 12.45
N LYS A 2 21.86 -5.26 11.93
CA LYS A 2 21.13 -6.00 10.91
C LYS A 2 19.90 -6.64 11.58
N LEU A 3 18.72 -6.52 10.96
CA LEU A 3 17.50 -7.15 11.42
C LEU A 3 17.37 -8.58 10.86
N ASP A 4 16.66 -9.44 11.56
CA ASP A 4 16.39 -10.79 11.05
C ASP A 4 15.33 -10.73 9.94
N VAL A 5 14.23 -10.03 10.19
CA VAL A 5 13.10 -9.87 9.25
C VAL A 5 12.56 -8.45 9.30
N VAL A 6 12.24 -7.93 8.13
CA VAL A 6 11.50 -6.66 7.97
C VAL A 6 10.24 -6.93 7.15
N TYR A 7 9.11 -6.38 7.57
CA TYR A 7 7.85 -6.43 6.82
C TYR A 7 7.50 -5.06 6.28
N TYR A 8 7.19 -5.01 4.99
CA TYR A 8 6.72 -3.82 4.31
C TYR A 8 5.34 -4.03 3.68
N ASP A 9 4.46 -3.07 3.94
CA ASP A 9 3.14 -2.93 3.32
C ASP A 9 3.02 -1.50 2.78
N PRO A 10 3.72 -1.18 1.68
CA PRO A 10 3.75 0.17 1.14
C PRO A 10 2.40 0.55 0.54
N PRO A 11 2.07 1.85 0.47
CA PRO A 11 0.91 2.30 -0.30
C PRO A 11 1.06 1.88 -1.77
N TYR A 12 0.13 1.11 -2.28
CA TYR A 12 0.17 0.60 -3.66
C TYR A 12 -0.77 1.35 -4.62
N ASN A 13 -1.55 2.32 -4.14
CA ASN A 13 -2.49 3.07 -4.96
C ASN A 13 -2.27 4.59 -4.87
N LYS A 14 -2.99 5.33 -5.73
CA LYS A 14 -2.91 6.80 -5.81
C LYS A 14 -3.52 7.54 -4.63
N HIS A 15 -4.18 6.85 -3.72
CA HIS A 15 -4.91 7.45 -2.60
C HIS A 15 -4.02 7.45 -1.35
N PRO A 16 -3.64 8.63 -0.85
CA PRO A 16 -2.82 8.73 0.36
C PRO A 16 -3.63 8.35 1.60
N TYR A 17 -2.95 7.86 2.62
CA TYR A 17 -3.59 7.44 3.86
C TYR A 17 -4.33 8.56 4.59
N ASN A 18 -3.86 9.80 4.49
CA ASN A 18 -4.48 10.94 5.17
C ASN A 18 -5.94 11.16 4.79
N ILE A 19 -6.39 10.72 3.61
CA ILE A 19 -7.81 10.82 3.25
C ILE A 19 -8.70 9.78 3.93
N TYR A 20 -8.13 8.68 4.37
CA TYR A 20 -8.87 7.61 5.04
C TYR A 20 -8.85 7.75 6.56
N TYR A 21 -7.73 8.25 7.10
CA TYR A 21 -7.49 8.31 8.54
C TYR A 21 -7.71 9.70 9.12
N PHE A 22 -7.99 10.71 8.30
CA PHE A 22 -8.14 12.10 8.71
C PHE A 22 -9.02 12.31 9.96
N MET A 23 -10.20 11.68 10.00
CA MET A 23 -11.08 11.80 11.15
C MET A 23 -10.50 11.10 12.40
N LEU A 24 -9.80 10.01 12.21
CA LEU A 24 -9.14 9.29 13.31
C LEU A 24 -7.95 10.10 13.85
N ASP A 25 -7.21 10.79 12.97
CA ASP A 25 -6.11 11.68 13.36
C ASP A 25 -6.65 12.82 14.21
N ILE A 26 -7.77 13.47 13.80
CA ILE A 26 -8.42 14.53 14.60
C ILE A 26 -8.82 14.01 16.00
N ILE A 27 -9.37 12.81 16.08
CA ILE A 27 -9.78 12.20 17.35
C ILE A 27 -8.54 11.84 18.20
N HIS A 28 -7.51 11.29 17.58
CA HIS A 28 -6.27 10.88 18.24
C HIS A 28 -5.54 12.09 18.83
N ASP A 29 -5.36 13.13 18.02
CA ASP A 29 -4.66 14.35 18.41
C ASP A 29 -5.53 15.31 19.25
N TRP A 30 -6.84 15.00 19.33
CA TRP A 30 -7.85 15.82 19.99
C TRP A 30 -7.88 17.27 19.47
N ASP A 31 -7.58 17.45 18.18
CA ASP A 31 -7.53 18.76 17.54
C ASP A 31 -8.92 19.27 17.16
N LYS A 32 -9.52 20.01 18.07
CA LYS A 32 -10.85 20.65 17.89
C LYS A 32 -10.84 21.86 16.95
N THR A 33 -9.66 22.29 16.52
CA THR A 33 -9.51 23.46 15.63
C THR A 33 -9.63 23.09 14.16
N GLN A 34 -9.50 21.81 13.82
CA GLN A 34 -9.64 21.31 12.47
C GLN A 34 -11.09 21.43 11.98
N GLU A 35 -11.26 22.09 10.84
CA GLU A 35 -12.56 22.10 10.16
C GLU A 35 -12.85 20.71 9.58
N ILE A 36 -13.97 20.14 10.00
CA ILE A 36 -14.44 18.88 9.42
C ILE A 36 -14.98 19.19 8.02
N PRO A 37 -14.40 18.60 6.95
CA PRO A 37 -14.87 18.86 5.60
C PRO A 37 -16.33 18.40 5.43
N ALA A 38 -17.16 19.24 4.82
CA ALA A 38 -18.56 18.94 4.49
C ALA A 38 -18.70 17.90 3.36
N SER A 39 -17.71 17.04 3.17
CA SER A 39 -17.77 15.95 2.20
C SER A 39 -18.47 14.74 2.81
N TYR A 40 -19.11 13.93 1.98
CA TYR A 40 -19.83 12.72 2.39
C TYR A 40 -19.02 11.76 3.28
N ARG A 41 -17.68 11.80 3.20
CA ARG A 41 -16.77 10.94 3.96
C ARG A 41 -15.89 11.70 4.95
N GLY A 42 -16.11 12.99 5.17
CA GLY A 42 -15.25 13.81 6.01
C GLY A 42 -13.79 13.88 5.51
N GLN A 43 -13.58 13.67 4.19
CA GLN A 43 -12.23 13.66 3.63
C GLN A 43 -11.73 15.09 3.41
N PRO A 44 -10.46 15.38 3.78
CA PRO A 44 -9.88 16.70 3.59
C PRO A 44 -9.73 17.04 2.10
N LYS A 45 -9.81 18.33 1.76
CA LYS A 45 -9.55 18.82 0.40
C LYS A 45 -8.07 18.69 0.05
N SER A 46 -7.19 18.91 1.02
CA SER A 46 -5.75 18.76 0.88
C SER A 46 -5.35 17.29 0.95
N ARG A 47 -4.51 16.85 0.02
CA ARG A 47 -4.03 15.47 -0.04
C ARG A 47 -2.51 15.47 0.05
N THR A 48 -1.98 14.99 1.14
CA THR A 48 -0.54 14.77 1.29
C THR A 48 -0.18 13.45 0.64
N LYS A 49 0.42 13.51 -0.55
CA LYS A 49 0.86 12.32 -1.30
C LYS A 49 2.28 11.97 -0.92
N SER A 50 2.54 10.69 -0.68
CA SER A 50 3.91 10.15 -0.64
C SER A 50 4.40 9.82 -2.06
N ALA A 51 5.72 9.57 -2.20
CA ALA A 51 6.29 9.10 -3.45
C ALA A 51 5.64 7.79 -3.94
N TYR A 52 5.23 6.92 -3.02
CA TYR A 52 4.52 5.66 -3.32
C TYR A 52 3.13 5.84 -3.97
N ASN A 53 2.49 7.00 -3.81
CA ASN A 53 1.21 7.29 -4.46
C ASN A 53 1.37 7.89 -5.88
N SER A 54 2.59 8.05 -6.36
CA SER A 54 2.92 8.65 -7.66
C SER A 54 3.35 7.57 -8.66
N LYS A 55 2.70 7.53 -9.83
CA LYS A 55 3.11 6.61 -10.91
C LYS A 55 4.56 6.80 -11.36
N VAL A 56 5.07 8.04 -11.28
CA VAL A 56 6.43 8.38 -11.70
C VAL A 56 7.47 8.01 -10.65
N HIS A 57 7.11 8.11 -9.36
CA HIS A 57 8.09 8.01 -8.28
C HIS A 57 8.01 6.71 -7.47
N ALA A 58 6.89 5.97 -7.52
CA ALA A 58 6.67 4.81 -6.67
C ALA A 58 7.72 3.71 -6.84
N LYS A 59 8.10 3.40 -8.08
CA LYS A 59 9.11 2.38 -8.36
C LYS A 59 10.47 2.77 -7.77
N LYS A 60 10.90 4.02 -7.98
CA LYS A 60 12.17 4.51 -7.45
C LYS A 60 12.17 4.55 -5.92
N ALA A 61 11.08 5.01 -5.31
CA ALA A 61 10.95 5.03 -3.86
C ALA A 61 11.02 3.63 -3.25
N LEU A 62 10.38 2.64 -3.89
CA LEU A 62 10.46 1.24 -3.45
C LEU A 62 11.87 0.66 -3.64
N GLN A 63 12.52 0.97 -4.75
CA GLN A 63 13.91 0.56 -4.99
C GLN A 63 14.84 1.11 -3.91
N GLU A 64 14.78 2.39 -3.61
CA GLU A 64 15.58 3.03 -2.56
C GLU A 64 15.30 2.40 -1.18
N LEU A 65 14.05 2.04 -0.88
CA LEU A 65 13.70 1.34 0.34
C LEU A 65 14.36 -0.03 0.41
N ILE A 66 14.31 -0.81 -0.66
CA ILE A 66 14.92 -2.16 -0.73
C ILE A 66 16.44 -2.07 -0.57
N GLU A 67 17.09 -1.16 -1.32
CA GLU A 67 18.55 -0.96 -1.27
C GLU A 67 19.04 -0.54 0.12
N ASN A 68 18.23 0.20 0.89
CA ASN A 68 18.55 0.63 2.25
C ASN A 68 18.04 -0.32 3.34
N THR A 69 17.50 -1.47 2.96
CA THR A 69 17.00 -2.46 3.92
C THR A 69 18.13 -3.37 4.41
N HIS A 70 18.47 -3.27 5.68
CA HIS A 70 19.49 -4.08 6.33
C HIS A 70 18.85 -5.21 7.15
N SER A 71 18.44 -6.27 6.47
CA SER A 71 17.84 -7.46 7.10
C SER A 71 18.32 -8.76 6.42
N THR A 72 18.10 -9.89 7.08
CA THR A 72 18.32 -11.21 6.47
C THR A 72 17.18 -11.52 5.51
N TYR A 73 15.96 -11.26 5.94
CA TYR A 73 14.76 -11.43 5.11
C TYR A 73 13.95 -10.15 5.07
N MET A 74 13.31 -9.92 3.93
CA MET A 74 12.29 -8.92 3.74
C MET A 74 10.99 -9.60 3.32
N ILE A 75 9.89 -9.24 3.92
CA ILE A 75 8.55 -9.63 3.50
C ILE A 75 7.87 -8.40 2.95
N LEU A 76 7.37 -8.48 1.71
CA LEU A 76 6.66 -7.40 1.05
C LEU A 76 5.26 -7.85 0.66
N SER A 77 4.24 -7.10 1.08
CA SER A 77 2.87 -7.27 0.62
C SER A 77 2.58 -6.32 -0.53
N TYR A 78 2.00 -6.82 -1.61
CA TYR A 78 1.63 -6.01 -2.77
C TYR A 78 0.50 -6.68 -3.56
N ASN A 79 -0.24 -5.90 -4.36
CA ASN A 79 -1.33 -6.44 -5.18
C ASN A 79 -1.20 -6.07 -6.66
N ASP A 80 -1.92 -6.79 -7.53
CA ASP A 80 -1.89 -6.59 -8.99
C ASP A 80 -2.65 -5.35 -9.46
N GLY A 81 -3.41 -4.70 -8.58
CA GLY A 81 -4.03 -3.39 -8.82
C GLY A 81 -3.14 -2.22 -8.43
N GLY A 82 -1.90 -2.47 -8.03
CA GLY A 82 -0.95 -1.46 -7.60
C GLY A 82 -0.41 -0.57 -8.73
N ILE A 83 0.28 0.51 -8.33
CA ILE A 83 0.90 1.47 -9.27
C ILE A 83 2.07 0.83 -10.02
N ILE A 84 2.86 0.01 -9.32
CA ILE A 84 3.95 -0.78 -9.91
C ILE A 84 3.33 -2.08 -10.41
N SER A 85 3.54 -2.41 -11.67
CA SER A 85 3.04 -3.68 -12.19
C SER A 85 3.77 -4.87 -11.56
N ILE A 86 3.10 -6.02 -11.47
CA ILE A 86 3.69 -7.23 -10.88
C ILE A 86 4.98 -7.66 -11.60
N PRO A 87 5.07 -7.65 -12.95
CA PRO A 87 6.33 -7.97 -13.64
C PRO A 87 7.47 -7.00 -13.30
N GLU A 88 7.18 -5.72 -13.18
CA GLU A 88 8.20 -4.72 -12.77
C GLU A 88 8.66 -4.93 -11.33
N LEU A 89 7.73 -5.28 -10.44
CA LEU A 89 8.04 -5.59 -9.05
C LEU A 89 8.88 -6.87 -8.94
N ASP A 90 8.50 -7.92 -9.67
CA ASP A 90 9.26 -9.17 -9.73
C ASP A 90 10.71 -8.91 -10.16
N THR A 91 10.92 -8.12 -11.22
CA THR A 91 12.26 -7.75 -11.71
C THR A 91 13.04 -6.98 -10.66
N LEU A 92 12.41 -5.96 -10.06
CA LEU A 92 13.04 -5.13 -9.04
C LEU A 92 13.54 -5.93 -7.84
N LEU A 93 12.71 -6.87 -7.37
CA LEU A 93 13.06 -7.73 -6.24
C LEU A 93 14.19 -8.70 -6.57
N LEU A 94 14.15 -9.32 -7.76
CA LEU A 94 15.18 -10.26 -8.20
C LEU A 94 16.55 -9.59 -8.40
N GLU A 95 16.58 -8.36 -8.90
CA GLU A 95 17.81 -7.61 -9.11
C GLU A 95 18.51 -7.20 -7.80
N ASN A 96 17.75 -7.09 -6.71
CA ASN A 96 18.23 -6.56 -5.43
C ASN A 96 18.31 -7.61 -4.30
N SER A 97 18.18 -8.88 -4.62
CA SER A 97 18.15 -9.95 -3.60
C SER A 97 18.80 -11.24 -4.08
N LYS A 98 19.06 -12.16 -3.15
CA LYS A 98 19.55 -13.51 -3.46
C LYS A 98 18.46 -14.41 -4.01
N SER A 99 17.27 -14.34 -3.41
CA SER A 99 16.14 -15.17 -3.78
C SER A 99 14.81 -14.49 -3.47
N VAL A 100 13.80 -14.77 -4.27
CA VAL A 100 12.46 -14.26 -4.11
C VAL A 100 11.47 -15.42 -4.20
N LYS A 101 10.66 -15.59 -3.16
CA LYS A 101 9.51 -16.49 -3.16
C LYS A 101 8.23 -15.67 -3.19
N LYS A 102 7.44 -15.85 -4.25
CA LYS A 102 6.17 -15.16 -4.45
C LYS A 102 5.03 -16.10 -4.06
N ILE A 103 4.20 -15.68 -3.13
CA ILE A 103 3.07 -16.44 -2.61
C ILE A 103 1.79 -15.69 -2.97
N PRO A 104 0.96 -16.23 -3.89
CA PRO A 104 -0.35 -15.64 -4.15
C PRO A 104 -1.28 -15.86 -2.95
N ILE A 105 -2.01 -14.82 -2.59
CA ILE A 105 -3.03 -14.87 -1.56
C ILE A 105 -4.38 -14.59 -2.22
N ASP A 106 -5.27 -15.56 -2.18
CA ASP A 106 -6.64 -15.37 -2.64
C ASP A 106 -7.38 -14.46 -1.65
N HIS A 107 -7.38 -13.18 -1.96
CA HIS A 107 -8.17 -12.23 -1.21
C HIS A 107 -9.64 -12.36 -1.60
N LYS A 108 -10.44 -12.94 -0.72
CA LYS A 108 -11.90 -12.72 -0.76
C LYS A 108 -12.08 -11.24 -0.44
N THR A 109 -12.14 -10.44 -1.50
CA THR A 109 -12.42 -9.01 -1.35
C THR A 109 -13.60 -8.85 -0.42
N TYR A 110 -13.39 -8.06 0.60
CA TYR A 110 -14.45 -7.62 1.48
C TYR A 110 -15.60 -7.12 0.61
N ASN A 111 -16.64 -7.91 0.48
CA ASN A 111 -17.93 -7.40 0.05
C ASN A 111 -18.25 -6.27 1.01
N ARG A 112 -17.98 -5.04 0.58
CA ARG A 112 -18.25 -3.84 1.35
C ARG A 112 -19.59 -4.03 1.99
N LEU A 113 -19.64 -3.88 3.28
CA LEU A 113 -20.79 -4.02 4.16
C LEU A 113 -22.09 -3.76 3.38
N LYS A 114 -22.72 -4.85 2.92
CA LYS A 114 -24.03 -4.79 2.30
C LYS A 114 -24.95 -4.20 3.37
N GLY A 115 -25.38 -2.98 3.20
CA GLY A 115 -26.33 -2.35 4.09
C GLY A 115 -25.97 -0.96 4.63
N ILE A 116 -24.72 -0.49 4.50
CA ILE A 116 -24.33 0.85 5.02
C ILE A 116 -24.33 1.95 3.93
N SER A 117 -24.30 1.59 2.66
CA SER A 117 -24.50 2.59 1.59
C SER A 117 -25.37 2.06 0.47
N ASN A 118 -26.36 2.85 0.07
CA ASN A 118 -27.18 2.62 -1.12
C ASN A 118 -26.40 2.77 -2.44
N TYR A 119 -25.07 2.85 -2.41
CA TYR A 119 -24.24 3.02 -3.58
C TYR A 119 -24.07 1.69 -4.30
N LYS A 120 -24.89 1.47 -5.33
CA LYS A 120 -24.66 0.39 -6.31
C LYS A 120 -23.52 0.83 -7.21
N ARG A 121 -22.39 0.14 -7.17
CA ARG A 121 -21.34 0.29 -8.18
C ARG A 121 -21.82 -0.40 -9.46
N GLU A 122 -22.15 0.39 -10.48
CA GLU A 122 -22.30 -0.12 -11.84
C GLU A 122 -20.89 -0.41 -12.37
N GLY A 123 -20.57 -1.69 -12.57
CA GLY A 123 -19.30 -2.13 -13.16
C GLY A 123 -18.90 -3.51 -12.64
N GLU A 124 -18.35 -4.32 -13.53
CA GLU A 124 -17.80 -5.62 -13.19
C GLU A 124 -16.67 -5.47 -12.17
N TYR A 125 -16.78 -6.22 -11.10
CA TYR A 125 -15.79 -6.30 -10.07
C TYR A 125 -14.59 -7.10 -10.58
N LYS A 126 -13.45 -6.46 -10.81
CA LYS A 126 -12.19 -7.17 -11.09
C LYS A 126 -11.65 -7.69 -9.77
N PRO A 127 -11.51 -9.02 -9.60
CA PRO A 127 -10.82 -9.54 -8.44
C PRO A 127 -9.37 -9.07 -8.45
N VAL A 128 -8.92 -8.52 -7.35
CA VAL A 128 -7.52 -8.13 -7.14
C VAL A 128 -6.82 -9.28 -6.43
N LYS A 129 -5.69 -9.73 -6.97
CA LYS A 129 -4.85 -10.73 -6.33
C LYS A 129 -3.80 -10.04 -5.47
N GLU A 130 -3.68 -10.50 -4.25
CA GLU A 130 -2.59 -10.10 -3.37
C GLU A 130 -1.45 -11.11 -3.44
N TYR A 131 -0.24 -10.59 -3.26
CA TYR A 131 0.98 -11.37 -3.24
C TYR A 131 1.78 -11.04 -2.00
N LEU A 132 2.27 -12.07 -1.35
CA LEU A 132 3.28 -11.95 -0.32
C LEU A 132 4.62 -12.40 -0.91
N TYR A 133 5.57 -11.50 -0.94
CA TYR A 133 6.94 -11.78 -1.36
C TYR A 133 7.79 -12.05 -0.13
N VAL A 134 8.44 -13.21 -0.11
CA VAL A 134 9.48 -13.53 0.88
C VAL A 134 10.81 -13.42 0.16
N VAL A 135 11.60 -12.44 0.56
CA VAL A 135 12.85 -12.05 -0.12
C VAL A 135 14.03 -12.32 0.80
N GLU A 136 15.00 -13.11 0.36
CA GLU A 136 16.29 -13.24 1.02
C GLU A 136 17.20 -12.12 0.53
N MET A 137 17.59 -11.23 1.43
CA MET A 137 18.36 -10.04 1.08
C MET A 137 19.84 -10.39 0.79
N ASN A 138 20.47 -9.58 -0.04
CA ASN A 138 21.91 -9.64 -0.21
C ASN A 138 22.59 -9.29 1.11
N ALA A 139 23.67 -9.99 1.42
CA ALA A 139 24.39 -9.83 2.69
C ALA A 139 25.09 -8.47 2.75
#